data_d587b3b229c9fabc357b9b210a5b0487
#
_entry.id   d587b3b229c9fabc357b9b210a5b0487
#
_cell.length_a   1.000
_cell.length_b   1.000
_cell.length_c   1.000
_cell.angle_alpha   90.00
_cell.angle_beta   90.00
_cell.angle_gamma   90.00
#
_symmetry.space_group_name_H-M   'P 1'
#
loop_
_entity.id
_entity.type
_entity.pdbx_description
1 polymer ?
#
loop_
_entity_poly.entity_id
_entity_poly.type
_entity_poly.pdbx_seq_one_letter_code
_entity_poly.pdbx_strand_id
1 'polypeptide(L)'
;MAMGQPEAAVWNGLFWMIQLFICVNAVAKSFLSESKGRLLYFYSIAGSVDFIIAKLLFNALFMAVMSIISWILFIILLGNPITYGARFLGINLLGGISLSLVFTFLSAVAARAQQNAVLMVIMGFPIIIPQLMLLMRISNIVFADVVQGGLLQIILLLAGLDALVVVMAVILFPFLWKD
;
A
#
# COMPACT_ATOMS: atom_id res chain seq x y z
N MET A 1 27.96 8.60 -22.37
CA MET A 1 27.76 9.13 -21.01
C MET A 1 27.05 8.03 -20.21
N ALA A 2 27.77 7.28 -19.41
CA ALA A 2 27.13 6.36 -18.47
C ALA A 2 26.43 7.24 -17.43
N MET A 3 25.10 7.30 -17.46
CA MET A 3 24.35 7.84 -16.34
C MET A 3 24.72 6.98 -15.15
N GLY A 4 25.40 7.57 -14.14
CA GLY A 4 25.79 6.87 -12.94
C GLY A 4 24.53 6.27 -12.31
N GLN A 5 24.60 4.98 -12.00
CA GLN A 5 23.48 4.33 -11.29
C GLN A 5 23.23 5.10 -9.99
N PRO A 6 21.96 5.41 -9.66
CA PRO A 6 21.66 6.11 -8.41
C PRO A 6 22.14 5.28 -7.23
N GLU A 7 22.61 5.95 -6.21
CA GLU A 7 22.98 5.32 -4.94
C GLU A 7 21.81 4.45 -4.41
N ALA A 8 22.11 3.28 -3.85
CA ALA A 8 21.10 2.32 -3.41
C ALA A 8 20.02 2.94 -2.49
N ALA A 9 20.42 3.89 -1.63
CA ALA A 9 19.51 4.61 -0.75
C ALA A 9 18.54 5.50 -1.53
N VAL A 10 19.02 6.18 -2.56
CA VAL A 10 18.21 7.05 -3.44
C VAL A 10 17.26 6.19 -4.27
N TRP A 11 17.76 5.08 -4.83
CA TRP A 11 16.95 4.14 -5.60
C TRP A 11 15.80 3.59 -4.77
N ASN A 12 16.09 3.15 -3.53
CA ASN A 12 15.10 2.64 -2.60
C ASN A 12 14.04 3.70 -2.25
N GLY A 13 14.47 4.91 -1.93
CA GLY A 13 13.55 6.02 -1.63
C GLY A 13 12.62 6.35 -2.79
N LEU A 14 13.17 6.49 -4.01
CA LEU A 14 12.38 6.76 -5.21
C LEU A 14 11.40 5.63 -5.52
N PHE A 15 11.83 4.37 -5.34
CA PHE A 15 10.97 3.21 -5.55
C PHE A 15 9.72 3.25 -4.66
N TRP A 16 9.90 3.45 -3.35
CA TRP A 16 8.78 3.50 -2.41
C TRP A 16 7.90 4.73 -2.59
N MET A 17 8.47 5.88 -3.00
CA MET A 17 7.67 7.05 -3.37
C MET A 17 6.78 6.76 -4.57
N ILE A 18 7.29 6.12 -5.61
CA ILE A 18 6.49 5.75 -6.78
C ILE A 18 5.44 4.71 -6.43
N GLN A 19 5.76 3.72 -5.60
CA GLN A 19 4.78 2.75 -5.09
C GLN A 19 3.63 3.45 -4.35
N LEU A 20 3.94 4.46 -3.53
CA LEU A 20 2.93 5.26 -2.87
C LEU A 20 2.05 6.00 -3.88
N PHE A 21 2.63 6.66 -4.88
CA PHE A 21 1.86 7.36 -5.92
C PHE A 21 0.96 6.41 -6.73
N ILE A 22 1.46 5.21 -7.08
CA ILE A 22 0.66 4.18 -7.75
C ILE A 22 -0.51 3.80 -6.85
N CYS A 23 -0.27 3.54 -5.57
CA CYS A 23 -1.29 3.16 -4.60
C CYS A 23 -2.37 4.24 -4.44
N VAL A 24 -1.97 5.51 -4.28
CA VAL A 24 -2.91 6.64 -4.20
C VAL A 24 -3.80 6.72 -5.44
N ASN A 25 -3.20 6.63 -6.63
CA ASN A 25 -3.98 6.75 -7.86
C ASN A 25 -4.87 5.55 -8.17
N ALA A 26 -4.44 4.34 -7.81
CA ALA A 26 -5.17 3.12 -8.09
C ALA A 26 -6.24 2.82 -7.03
N VAL A 27 -5.85 2.86 -5.76
CA VAL A 27 -6.71 2.44 -4.65
C VAL A 27 -7.64 3.56 -4.18
N ALA A 28 -7.17 4.81 -4.16
CA ALA A 28 -8.00 5.94 -3.75
C ALA A 28 -9.26 6.09 -4.60
N LYS A 29 -9.14 5.85 -5.90
CA LYS A 29 -10.28 5.91 -6.83
C LYS A 29 -11.23 4.73 -6.68
N SER A 30 -10.82 3.63 -6.04
CA SER A 30 -11.63 2.41 -5.91
C SER A 30 -12.98 2.61 -5.22
N PHE A 31 -13.07 3.55 -4.28
CA PHE A 31 -14.33 3.94 -3.63
C PHE A 31 -14.92 5.23 -4.21
N LEU A 32 -14.08 6.18 -4.59
CA LEU A 32 -14.52 7.49 -5.07
C LEU A 32 -15.17 7.44 -6.47
N SER A 33 -14.80 6.45 -7.28
CA SER A 33 -15.35 6.28 -8.65
C SER A 33 -16.67 5.52 -8.69
N GLU A 34 -17.11 4.92 -7.57
CA GLU A 34 -18.37 4.19 -7.54
C GLU A 34 -19.55 5.16 -7.37
N SER A 35 -20.51 5.10 -8.30
CA SER A 35 -21.74 5.89 -8.21
C SER A 35 -22.56 5.47 -6.99
N LYS A 36 -23.22 6.43 -6.32
CA LYS A 36 -24.07 6.16 -5.15
C LYS A 36 -25.14 5.09 -5.42
N GLY A 37 -25.68 5.03 -6.65
CA GLY A 37 -26.65 4.01 -7.04
C GLY A 37 -26.09 2.59 -7.10
N ARG A 38 -24.80 2.44 -7.50
CA ARG A 38 -24.13 1.14 -7.55
C ARG A 38 -23.77 0.64 -6.15
N LEU A 39 -23.40 1.55 -5.26
CA LEU A 39 -23.16 1.24 -3.85
C LEU A 39 -24.46 0.73 -3.18
N LEU A 40 -25.60 1.40 -3.40
CA LEU A 40 -26.91 0.96 -2.89
C LEU A 40 -27.30 -0.43 -3.38
N TYR A 41 -26.99 -0.76 -4.64
CA TYR A 41 -27.25 -2.08 -5.20
C TYR A 41 -26.40 -3.16 -4.51
N PHE A 42 -25.10 -2.91 -4.31
CA PHE A 42 -24.25 -3.83 -3.56
C PHE A 42 -24.69 -3.97 -2.10
N TYR A 43 -25.24 -2.91 -1.49
CA TYR A 43 -25.74 -2.91 -0.13
C TYR A 43 -26.96 -3.81 0.06
N SER A 44 -27.76 -4.01 -0.98
CA SER A 44 -28.93 -4.90 -0.90
C SER A 44 -28.61 -6.39 -1.05
N ILE A 45 -27.42 -6.72 -1.64
CA ILE A 45 -27.06 -8.10 -1.99
C ILE A 45 -25.96 -8.66 -1.07
N ALA A 46 -25.00 -7.84 -0.66
CA ALA A 46 -23.86 -8.25 0.14
C ALA A 46 -23.85 -7.56 1.51
N GLY A 47 -23.36 -8.26 2.53
CA GLY A 47 -23.11 -7.66 3.85
C GLY A 47 -21.98 -6.60 3.77
N SER A 48 -22.03 -5.58 4.64
CA SER A 48 -21.02 -4.53 4.71
C SER A 48 -19.61 -5.06 4.93
N VAL A 49 -19.48 -6.12 5.76
CA VAL A 49 -18.19 -6.76 6.06
C VAL A 49 -17.66 -7.51 4.84
N ASP A 50 -18.52 -8.25 4.13
CA ASP A 50 -18.12 -8.98 2.92
C ASP A 50 -17.64 -8.04 1.83
N PHE A 51 -18.31 -6.89 1.68
CA PHE A 51 -17.93 -5.88 0.71
C PHE A 51 -16.55 -5.27 1.01
N ILE A 52 -16.26 -4.88 2.26
CA ILE A 52 -14.95 -4.31 2.59
C ILE A 52 -13.83 -5.33 2.46
N ILE A 53 -14.07 -6.60 2.85
CA ILE A 53 -13.08 -7.67 2.68
C ILE A 53 -12.79 -7.92 1.20
N ALA A 54 -13.81 -7.98 0.36
CA ALA A 54 -13.65 -8.13 -1.08
C ALA A 54 -12.83 -6.98 -1.69
N LYS A 55 -13.07 -5.74 -1.25
CA LYS A 55 -12.30 -4.56 -1.68
C LYS A 55 -10.85 -4.59 -1.21
N LEU A 56 -10.60 -4.99 0.04
CA LEU A 56 -9.25 -5.16 0.57
C LEU A 56 -8.47 -6.20 -0.25
N LEU A 57 -9.07 -7.36 -0.52
CA LEU A 57 -8.45 -8.42 -1.32
C LEU A 57 -8.20 -8.00 -2.76
N PHE A 58 -9.19 -7.39 -3.41
CA PHE A 58 -9.06 -6.92 -4.78
C PHE A 58 -7.94 -5.89 -4.93
N ASN A 59 -7.92 -4.88 -4.06
CA ASN A 59 -6.92 -3.83 -4.09
C ASN A 59 -5.52 -4.36 -3.73
N ALA A 60 -5.42 -5.32 -2.80
CA ALA A 60 -4.17 -5.99 -2.46
C ALA A 60 -3.60 -6.78 -3.65
N LEU A 61 -4.44 -7.54 -4.33
CA LEU A 61 -4.04 -8.29 -5.53
C LEU A 61 -3.63 -7.35 -6.67
N PHE A 62 -4.40 -6.28 -6.88
CA PHE A 62 -4.09 -5.27 -7.89
C PHE A 62 -2.74 -4.59 -7.60
N MET A 63 -2.49 -4.19 -6.35
CA MET A 63 -1.21 -3.59 -5.96
C MET A 63 -0.05 -4.58 -6.03
N ALA A 64 -0.25 -5.87 -5.76
CA ALA A 64 0.77 -6.88 -5.95
C ALA A 64 1.23 -6.95 -7.42
N VAL A 65 0.29 -6.94 -8.36
CA VAL A 65 0.61 -6.90 -9.80
C VAL A 65 1.33 -5.62 -10.18
N MET A 66 0.83 -4.46 -9.72
CA MET A 66 1.44 -3.15 -10.00
C MET A 66 2.85 -3.02 -9.40
N SER A 67 3.09 -3.62 -8.23
CA SER A 67 4.40 -3.66 -7.60
C SER A 67 5.43 -4.43 -8.43
N ILE A 68 5.04 -5.53 -9.05
CA ILE A 68 5.91 -6.29 -9.94
C ILE A 68 6.23 -5.47 -11.20
N ILE A 69 5.22 -4.87 -11.81
CA ILE A 69 5.39 -4.05 -13.01
C ILE A 69 6.32 -2.87 -12.73
N SER A 70 6.11 -2.15 -11.63
CA SER A 70 6.94 -1.01 -11.26
C SER A 70 8.39 -1.41 -10.97
N TRP A 71 8.61 -2.56 -10.33
CA TRP A 71 9.94 -3.09 -10.08
C TRP A 71 10.68 -3.39 -11.40
N ILE A 72 10.02 -4.05 -12.35
CA ILE A 72 10.59 -4.34 -13.67
C ILE A 72 10.95 -3.02 -14.39
N LEU A 73 10.04 -2.05 -14.38
CA LEU A 73 10.30 -0.73 -15.00
C LEU A 73 11.48 -0.01 -14.34
N PHE A 74 11.61 -0.09 -13.01
CA PHE A 74 12.72 0.52 -12.29
C PHE A 74 14.06 -0.09 -12.68
N ILE A 75 14.14 -1.42 -12.81
CA ILE A 75 15.35 -2.11 -13.25
C ILE A 75 15.73 -1.66 -14.67
N ILE A 76 14.76 -1.54 -15.56
CA ILE A 76 15.02 -1.14 -16.95
C ILE A 76 15.50 0.32 -17.05
N LEU A 77 14.89 1.23 -16.26
CA LEU A 77 15.16 2.67 -16.38
C LEU A 77 16.37 3.13 -15.56
N LEU A 78 16.56 2.61 -14.35
CA LEU A 78 17.57 3.07 -13.38
C LEU A 78 18.68 2.06 -13.12
N GLY A 79 18.59 0.87 -13.73
CA GLY A 79 19.51 -0.23 -13.46
C GLY A 79 19.12 -1.02 -12.21
N ASN A 80 19.87 -2.08 -11.93
CA ASN A 80 19.60 -3.01 -10.82
C ASN A 80 20.69 -2.92 -9.74
N PRO A 81 20.52 -2.14 -8.68
CA PRO A 81 21.44 -2.11 -7.55
C PRO A 81 21.20 -3.24 -6.54
N ILE A 82 20.24 -4.15 -6.81
CA ILE A 82 19.78 -5.16 -5.87
C ILE A 82 20.64 -6.41 -5.98
N THR A 83 21.27 -6.81 -4.89
CA THR A 83 22.08 -8.02 -4.83
C THR A 83 21.21 -9.30 -4.77
N TYR A 84 20.09 -9.25 -4.04
CA TYR A 84 19.18 -10.39 -3.83
C TYR A 84 17.79 -10.12 -4.39
N GLY A 85 17.61 -10.27 -5.69
CA GLY A 85 16.36 -9.96 -6.37
C GLY A 85 15.12 -10.72 -5.84
N ALA A 86 15.26 -12.01 -5.51
CA ALA A 86 14.16 -12.80 -4.96
C ALA A 86 13.69 -12.30 -3.59
N ARG A 87 14.60 -11.86 -2.72
CA ARG A 87 14.25 -11.27 -1.42
C ARG A 87 13.56 -9.92 -1.61
N PHE A 88 14.07 -9.11 -2.53
CA PHE A 88 13.43 -7.83 -2.84
C PHE A 88 12.03 -8.01 -3.39
N LEU A 89 11.79 -9.01 -4.25
CA LEU A 89 10.45 -9.33 -4.75
C LEU A 89 9.48 -9.60 -3.60
N GLY A 90 9.88 -10.40 -2.61
CA GLY A 90 9.05 -10.68 -1.43
C GLY A 90 8.72 -9.42 -0.64
N ILE A 91 9.71 -8.55 -0.41
CA ILE A 91 9.54 -7.27 0.31
C ILE A 91 8.66 -6.32 -0.49
N ASN A 92 8.85 -6.26 -1.81
CA ASN A 92 8.05 -5.43 -2.70
C ASN A 92 6.57 -5.83 -2.70
N LEU A 93 6.28 -7.14 -2.80
CA LEU A 93 4.91 -7.66 -2.71
C LEU A 93 4.27 -7.37 -1.35
N LEU A 94 5.00 -7.66 -0.27
CA LEU A 94 4.56 -7.39 1.09
C LEU A 94 4.24 -5.90 1.27
N GLY A 95 5.12 -5.02 0.81
CA GLY A 95 4.94 -3.58 0.92
C GLY A 95 3.80 -3.04 0.04
N GLY A 96 3.65 -3.56 -1.17
CA GLY A 96 2.52 -3.22 -2.04
C GLY A 96 1.18 -3.60 -1.42
N ILE A 97 1.08 -4.81 -0.84
CA ILE A 97 -0.11 -5.27 -0.13
C ILE A 97 -0.36 -4.37 1.10
N SER A 98 0.66 -4.13 1.92
CA SER A 98 0.58 -3.30 3.13
C SER A 98 0.07 -1.89 2.81
N LEU A 99 0.64 -1.21 1.82
CA LEU A 99 0.15 0.10 1.36
C LEU A 99 -1.30 0.04 0.88
N SER A 100 -1.65 -1.00 0.14
CA SER A 100 -3.01 -1.19 -0.37
C SER A 100 -4.04 -1.30 0.76
N LEU A 101 -3.75 -2.02 1.84
CA LEU A 101 -4.65 -2.17 2.99
C LEU A 101 -4.94 -0.81 3.64
N VAL A 102 -3.90 -0.03 3.90
CA VAL A 102 -4.03 1.31 4.49
C VAL A 102 -4.83 2.24 3.57
N PHE A 103 -4.49 2.31 2.28
CA PHE A 103 -5.20 3.19 1.36
C PHE A 103 -6.63 2.74 1.08
N THR A 104 -6.93 1.45 1.10
CA THR A 104 -8.30 0.95 0.99
C THR A 104 -9.14 1.40 2.18
N PHE A 105 -8.62 1.29 3.40
CA PHE A 105 -9.29 1.79 4.60
C PHE A 105 -9.51 3.31 4.54
N LEU A 106 -8.46 4.07 4.22
CA LEU A 106 -8.55 5.54 4.12
C LEU A 106 -9.53 5.99 3.04
N SER A 107 -9.57 5.30 1.89
CA SER A 107 -10.51 5.62 0.82
C SER A 107 -11.95 5.31 1.20
N ALA A 108 -12.19 4.26 1.99
CA ALA A 108 -13.50 3.94 2.52
C ALA A 108 -14.01 5.02 3.49
N VAL A 109 -13.14 5.51 4.38
CA VAL A 109 -13.46 6.62 5.30
C VAL A 109 -13.67 7.94 4.54
N ALA A 110 -12.80 8.26 3.58
CA ALA A 110 -12.89 9.49 2.78
C ALA A 110 -14.12 9.52 1.86
N ALA A 111 -14.57 8.36 1.36
CA ALA A 111 -15.78 8.28 0.55
C ALA A 111 -17.03 8.75 1.32
N ARG A 112 -17.04 8.59 2.63
CA ARG A 112 -18.10 9.10 3.52
C ARG A 112 -17.92 10.57 3.90
N ALA A 113 -16.67 11.03 4.06
CA ALA A 113 -16.36 12.42 4.38
C ALA A 113 -16.43 13.32 3.12
N GLN A 114 -17.59 13.42 2.48
CA GLN A 114 -17.88 14.28 1.32
C GLN A 114 -17.04 13.99 0.05
N GLN A 115 -16.55 12.77 -0.14
CA GLN A 115 -15.79 12.34 -1.31
C GLN A 115 -14.54 13.21 -1.60
N ASN A 116 -13.91 13.75 -0.59
CA ASN A 116 -12.76 14.63 -0.76
C ASN A 116 -11.45 13.84 -0.69
N ALA A 117 -10.82 13.64 -1.85
CA ALA A 117 -9.54 12.93 -1.96
C ALA A 117 -8.41 13.59 -1.12
N VAL A 118 -8.51 14.90 -0.89
CA VAL A 118 -7.53 15.64 -0.07
C VAL A 118 -7.62 15.23 1.39
N LEU A 119 -8.83 15.04 1.93
CA LEU A 119 -9.03 14.56 3.30
C LEU A 119 -8.42 13.18 3.52
N MET A 120 -8.55 12.29 2.53
CA MET A 120 -7.94 10.96 2.58
C MET A 120 -6.42 11.03 2.77
N VAL A 121 -5.74 11.90 2.02
CA VAL A 121 -4.30 12.06 2.12
C VAL A 121 -3.91 12.64 3.48
N ILE A 122 -4.59 13.69 3.94
CA ILE A 122 -4.29 14.35 5.22
C ILE A 122 -4.48 13.38 6.40
N MET A 123 -5.58 12.63 6.44
CA MET A 123 -5.84 11.65 7.49
C MET A 123 -4.90 10.44 7.40
N GLY A 124 -4.41 10.13 6.21
CA GLY A 124 -3.49 9.02 5.97
C GLY A 124 -2.04 9.29 6.39
N PHE A 125 -1.59 10.54 6.36
CA PHE A 125 -0.19 10.89 6.65
C PHE A 125 0.35 10.28 7.95
N PRO A 126 -0.34 10.34 9.11
CA PRO A 126 0.15 9.76 10.35
C PRO A 126 0.38 8.24 10.29
N ILE A 127 -0.32 7.53 9.42
CA ILE A 127 -0.20 6.07 9.23
C ILE A 127 0.81 5.75 8.13
N ILE A 128 0.79 6.51 7.03
CA ILE A 128 1.61 6.28 5.84
C ILE A 128 3.09 6.53 6.11
N ILE A 129 3.43 7.60 6.87
CA ILE A 129 4.83 7.94 7.14
C ILE A 129 5.56 6.82 7.90
N PRO A 130 5.08 6.33 9.06
CA PRO A 130 5.76 5.23 9.76
C PRO A 130 5.77 3.96 8.94
N GLN A 131 4.72 3.67 8.16
CA GLN A 131 4.67 2.52 7.27
C GLN A 131 5.76 2.58 6.19
N LEU A 132 5.92 3.71 5.50
CA LEU A 132 6.99 3.91 4.52
C LEU A 132 8.37 3.78 5.15
N MET A 133 8.57 4.33 6.34
CA MET A 133 9.85 4.21 7.05
C MET A 133 10.19 2.75 7.38
N LEU A 134 9.20 1.94 7.77
CA LEU A 134 9.39 0.51 8.01
C LEU A 134 9.73 -0.22 6.70
N LEU A 135 8.99 0.05 5.61
CA LEU A 135 9.22 -0.55 4.31
C LEU A 135 10.61 -0.20 3.74
N MET A 136 11.03 1.07 3.85
CA MET A 136 12.37 1.50 3.45
C MET A 136 13.46 0.83 4.28
N ARG A 137 13.24 0.63 5.58
CA ARG A 137 14.18 -0.09 6.45
C ARG A 137 14.29 -1.57 6.08
N ILE A 138 13.16 -2.25 5.87
CA ILE A 138 13.15 -3.66 5.46
C ILE A 138 13.86 -3.83 4.12
N SER A 139 13.59 -2.95 3.16
CA SER A 139 14.21 -3.05 1.83
C SER A 139 15.69 -2.71 1.81
N ASN A 140 16.19 -1.85 2.71
CA ASN A 140 17.63 -1.56 2.82
C ASN A 140 18.49 -2.80 3.10
N ILE A 141 17.93 -3.82 3.74
CA ILE A 141 18.63 -5.08 4.04
C ILE A 141 19.02 -5.84 2.77
N VAL A 142 18.29 -5.63 1.69
CA VAL A 142 18.55 -6.31 0.41
C VAL A 142 19.63 -5.62 -0.41
N PHE A 143 19.94 -4.37 -0.09
CA PHE A 143 20.99 -3.58 -0.74
C PHE A 143 22.35 -3.70 -0.02
N ALA A 144 22.34 -4.03 1.26
CA ALA A 144 23.54 -4.19 2.06
C ALA A 144 23.68 -5.66 2.51
N ASP A 145 24.88 -6.23 2.36
CA ASP A 145 25.19 -7.61 2.86
C ASP A 145 25.20 -7.73 4.41
N VAL A 146 24.70 -6.71 5.09
CA VAL A 146 24.68 -6.67 6.54
C VAL A 146 23.35 -7.27 7.03
N VAL A 147 23.44 -8.45 7.62
CA VAL A 147 22.34 -9.04 8.39
C VAL A 147 22.10 -8.14 9.62
N GLN A 148 21.23 -7.15 9.47
CA GLN A 148 20.82 -6.33 10.60
C GLN A 148 19.99 -7.20 11.55
N GLY A 149 20.48 -7.37 12.79
CA GLY A 149 19.67 -7.96 13.86
C GLY A 149 18.37 -7.14 14.02
N GLY A 150 17.22 -7.82 14.10
CA GLY A 150 15.92 -7.14 14.28
C GLY A 150 15.01 -7.09 13.06
N LEU A 151 15.36 -7.71 11.94
CA LEU A 151 14.51 -7.79 10.76
C LEU A 151 13.11 -8.34 11.11
N LEU A 152 13.06 -9.39 11.94
CA LEU A 152 11.81 -9.98 12.39
C LEU A 152 10.95 -8.98 13.16
N GLN A 153 11.56 -8.15 14.01
CA GLN A 153 10.84 -7.12 14.76
C GLN A 153 10.21 -6.08 13.84
N ILE A 154 10.92 -5.65 12.79
CA ILE A 154 10.41 -4.65 11.85
C ILE A 154 9.24 -5.24 11.02
N ILE A 155 9.36 -6.50 10.59
CA ILE A 155 8.27 -7.20 9.88
C ILE A 155 7.06 -7.38 10.81
N LEU A 156 7.26 -7.75 12.08
CA LEU A 156 6.18 -7.88 13.06
C LEU A 156 5.49 -6.53 13.34
N LEU A 157 6.25 -5.44 13.39
CA LEU A 157 5.69 -4.10 13.54
C LEU A 157 4.83 -3.72 12.33
N LEU A 158 5.31 -4.00 11.12
CA LEU A 158 4.56 -3.75 9.89
C LEU A 158 3.27 -4.60 9.87
N ALA A 159 3.38 -5.90 10.14
CA ALA A 159 2.24 -6.80 10.20
C ALA A 159 1.23 -6.39 11.29
N GLY A 160 1.71 -5.90 12.44
CA GLY A 160 0.87 -5.37 13.52
C GLY A 160 0.10 -4.12 13.08
N LEU A 161 0.75 -3.21 12.35
CA LEU A 161 0.12 -2.03 11.77
C LEU A 161 -0.94 -2.43 10.74
N ASP A 162 -0.62 -3.35 9.84
CA ASP A 162 -1.55 -3.86 8.83
C ASP A 162 -2.75 -4.55 9.46
N ALA A 163 -2.53 -5.39 10.49
CA ALA A 163 -3.60 -6.06 11.23
C ALA A 163 -4.52 -5.03 11.92
N LEU A 164 -3.95 -3.99 12.54
CA LEU A 164 -4.71 -2.91 13.15
C LEU A 164 -5.59 -2.21 12.11
N VAL A 165 -5.04 -1.88 10.94
CA VAL A 165 -5.80 -1.23 9.85
C VAL A 165 -6.92 -2.12 9.35
N VAL A 166 -6.68 -3.43 9.15
CA VAL A 166 -7.71 -4.38 8.72
C VAL A 166 -8.83 -4.50 9.77
N VAL A 167 -8.48 -4.62 11.05
CA VAL A 167 -9.45 -4.66 12.15
C VAL A 167 -10.27 -3.37 12.19
N MET A 168 -9.62 -2.22 12.07
CA MET A 168 -10.33 -0.93 12.00
C MET A 168 -11.25 -0.85 10.78
N ALA A 169 -10.80 -1.32 9.61
CA ALA A 169 -11.63 -1.35 8.41
C ALA A 169 -12.89 -2.22 8.62
N VAL A 170 -12.75 -3.41 9.18
CA VAL A 170 -13.87 -4.34 9.41
C VAL A 170 -14.84 -3.81 10.47
N ILE A 171 -14.33 -3.19 11.55
CA ILE A 171 -15.18 -2.68 12.64
C ILE A 171 -15.86 -1.37 12.26
N LEU A 172 -15.13 -0.41 11.66
CA LEU A 172 -15.70 0.91 11.34
C LEU A 172 -16.60 0.89 10.11
N PHE A 173 -16.32 0.04 9.13
CA PHE A 173 -17.06 0.03 7.88
C PHE A 173 -18.58 -0.21 8.04
N PRO A 174 -19.06 -1.12 8.89
CA PRO A 174 -20.50 -1.27 9.14
C PRO A 174 -21.17 -0.02 9.74
N PHE A 175 -20.44 0.78 10.52
CA PHE A 175 -20.95 2.05 11.04
C PHE A 175 -21.02 3.12 9.95
N LEU A 176 -20.01 3.14 9.07
CA LEU A 176 -20.00 4.01 7.89
C LEU A 176 -21.07 3.60 6.86
N TRP A 177 -21.58 2.38 6.94
CA TRP A 177 -22.56 1.82 6.00
C TRP A 177 -24.02 2.18 6.32
N LYS A 178 -24.34 2.41 7.59
CA LYS A 178 -25.72 2.57 8.07
C LYS A 178 -26.34 3.96 7.90
N ASP A 179 -25.53 4.98 7.60
CA ASP A 179 -25.93 6.37 7.36
C ASP A 179 -25.73 6.74 5.87
#